data_235e8ce87f2a524563402d5cdc353d5e
#
_entry.id   235e8ce87f2a524563402d5cdc353d5e
#
_cell.length_a   1.000
_cell.length_b   1.000
_cell.length_c   1.000
_cell.angle_alpha   90.00
_cell.angle_beta   90.00
_cell.angle_gamma   90.00
#
_symmetry.space_group_name_H-M   'P 1'
#
loop_
_entity.id
_entity.type
_entity.pdbx_description
1 polymer ?
#
loop_
_entity_poly.entity_id
_entity_poly.type
_entity_poly.pdbx_seq_one_letter_code
_entity_poly.pdbx_strand_id
1 'polypeptide(L)'
;LAAAALTMSATSADAQTMIEKNNIKVENHLMTPEALWAMGRIGGAEASPNGKQVVYQVGYYSVKENKSHQMLFIMDANGKNQKALTTDAKSETDAAWINGGQKIAFLREGQLWSMNPDGTGRKQLTNDKLGIQGFRFSPDGKKVILIKELPYHGTIKENPSDLPLATGRLVTDMNYRHWDHYVESLLHPFVADVAEDGTVNAGEDILRSEERRGGEE
;
A
#
# COMPACT_ATOMS: atom_id res chain seq x y z
N LEU A 1 -29.79 36.11 31.73
CA LEU A 1 -28.99 34.93 31.46
C LEU A 1 -29.04 34.68 29.93
N ALA A 2 -28.00 35.14 29.21
CA ALA A 2 -27.85 34.91 27.78
C ALA A 2 -27.03 33.61 27.57
N ALA A 3 -27.61 32.63 26.94
CA ALA A 3 -26.93 31.40 26.51
C ALA A 3 -26.22 31.68 25.19
N ALA A 4 -24.90 31.65 25.17
CA ALA A 4 -24.10 31.69 23.95
C ALA A 4 -24.07 30.30 23.36
N ALA A 5 -24.68 30.12 22.17
CA ALA A 5 -24.55 28.92 21.39
C ALA A 5 -23.19 28.91 20.67
N LEU A 6 -22.30 28.00 21.06
CA LEU A 6 -21.09 27.70 20.30
C LEU A 6 -21.49 26.92 19.05
N THR A 7 -21.47 27.57 17.90
CA THR A 7 -21.52 26.88 16.61
C THR A 7 -20.15 26.29 16.32
N MET A 8 -19.99 24.97 16.49
CA MET A 8 -18.86 24.24 15.94
C MET A 8 -19.03 24.20 14.42
N SER A 9 -18.20 24.97 13.71
CA SER A 9 -18.03 24.80 12.28
C SER A 9 -17.28 23.47 12.06
N ALA A 10 -18.03 22.46 11.60
CA ALA A 10 -17.42 21.26 11.06
C ALA A 10 -16.63 21.68 9.81
N THR A 11 -15.29 21.63 9.89
CA THR A 11 -14.44 21.66 8.70
C THR A 11 -14.80 20.45 7.89
N SER A 12 -15.43 20.65 6.72
CA SER A 12 -15.62 19.62 5.72
C SER A 12 -14.23 19.08 5.37
N ALA A 13 -13.98 17.82 5.71
CA ALA A 13 -12.83 17.12 5.15
C ALA A 13 -13.00 17.19 3.63
N ASP A 14 -12.08 17.88 2.95
CA ASP A 14 -12.06 17.93 1.49
C ASP A 14 -12.09 16.47 0.99
N ALA A 15 -13.17 16.12 0.31
CA ALA A 15 -13.27 14.81 -0.31
C ALA A 15 -12.14 14.71 -1.33
N GLN A 16 -11.18 13.81 -1.06
CA GLN A 16 -10.02 13.62 -1.93
C GLN A 16 -10.52 13.29 -3.33
N THR A 17 -10.17 14.12 -4.31
CA THR A 17 -10.53 13.90 -5.71
C THR A 17 -9.80 12.65 -6.22
N MET A 18 -10.52 11.74 -6.87
CA MET A 18 -9.95 10.56 -7.49
C MET A 18 -9.09 10.96 -8.68
N ILE A 19 -7.79 10.62 -8.66
CA ILE A 19 -6.86 10.84 -9.76
C ILE A 19 -7.00 9.68 -10.72
N GLU A 20 -7.47 9.95 -11.92
CA GLU A 20 -7.70 8.98 -12.99
C GLU A 20 -6.86 9.31 -14.23
N LYS A 21 -7.07 8.52 -15.28
CA LYS A 21 -6.44 8.74 -16.57
C LYS A 21 -6.67 10.17 -17.07
N ASN A 22 -5.59 10.89 -17.28
CA ASN A 22 -5.65 12.22 -17.89
C ASN A 22 -5.55 12.12 -19.41
N ASN A 23 -6.54 12.67 -20.11
CA ASN A 23 -6.57 12.70 -21.58
C ASN A 23 -6.00 14.05 -22.04
N ILE A 24 -4.68 14.11 -22.29
CA ILE A 24 -4.08 15.26 -22.94
C ILE A 24 -3.90 15.01 -24.44
N LYS A 25 -4.06 16.07 -25.21
CA LYS A 25 -3.78 16.05 -26.64
C LYS A 25 -2.30 16.28 -26.86
N VAL A 26 -1.61 15.33 -27.45
CA VAL A 26 -0.20 15.47 -27.86
C VAL A 26 -0.17 16.07 -29.26
N GLU A 27 0.40 17.26 -29.38
CA GLU A 27 0.59 17.93 -30.66
C GLU A 27 1.94 17.53 -31.28
N ASN A 28 1.97 17.44 -32.61
CA ASN A 28 3.20 17.18 -33.38
C ASN A 28 3.95 15.87 -33.01
N HIS A 29 3.29 14.91 -32.38
CA HIS A 29 3.88 13.63 -31.92
C HIS A 29 5.12 13.80 -31.01
N LEU A 30 5.30 14.94 -30.37
CA LEU A 30 6.41 15.20 -29.46
C LEU A 30 6.01 14.86 -28.02
N MET A 31 6.90 14.15 -27.34
CA MET A 31 6.75 13.90 -25.90
C MET A 31 7.03 15.19 -25.13
N THR A 32 6.05 15.66 -24.37
CA THR A 32 6.20 16.78 -23.42
C THR A 32 6.20 16.27 -21.99
N PRO A 33 6.69 17.04 -21.00
CA PRO A 33 6.59 16.67 -19.59
C PRO A 33 5.15 16.37 -19.17
N GLU A 34 4.18 17.15 -19.64
CA GLU A 34 2.75 16.97 -19.36
C GLU A 34 2.24 15.65 -19.95
N ALA A 35 2.66 15.31 -21.19
CA ALA A 35 2.33 14.05 -21.84
C ALA A 35 2.88 12.87 -21.03
N LEU A 36 4.12 12.96 -20.56
CA LEU A 36 4.78 11.93 -19.75
C LEU A 36 4.02 11.69 -18.42
N TRP A 37 3.62 12.76 -17.75
CA TRP A 37 2.89 12.66 -16.48
C TRP A 37 1.43 12.24 -16.63
N ALA A 38 0.82 12.45 -17.79
CA ALA A 38 -0.54 12.03 -18.09
C ALA A 38 -0.67 10.52 -18.38
N MET A 39 0.46 9.85 -18.69
CA MET A 39 0.45 8.42 -18.97
C MET A 39 0.23 7.61 -17.68
N GLY A 40 -0.71 6.67 -17.72
CA GLY A 40 -0.82 5.63 -16.69
C GLY A 40 0.39 4.70 -16.73
N ARG A 41 0.90 4.32 -15.55
CA ARG A 41 2.05 3.41 -15.40
C ARG A 41 1.58 2.09 -14.83
N ILE A 42 1.80 1.02 -15.59
CA ILE A 42 1.49 -0.34 -15.15
C ILE A 42 2.49 -0.73 -14.05
N GLY A 43 1.99 -1.05 -12.86
CA GLY A 43 2.78 -1.49 -11.71
C GLY A 43 2.97 -3.00 -11.69
N GLY A 44 1.87 -3.76 -11.61
CA GLY A 44 1.88 -5.22 -11.55
C GLY A 44 0.73 -5.81 -12.36
N ALA A 45 0.88 -7.06 -12.80
CA ALA A 45 -0.18 -7.80 -13.46
C ALA A 45 -0.07 -9.30 -13.12
N GLU A 46 -1.21 -9.95 -12.84
CA GLU A 46 -1.28 -11.36 -12.52
C GLU A 46 -2.43 -12.04 -13.26
N ALA A 47 -2.13 -13.15 -13.93
CA ALA A 47 -3.13 -13.97 -14.61
C ALA A 47 -3.89 -14.82 -13.59
N SER A 48 -5.20 -14.96 -13.81
CA SER A 48 -6.01 -15.88 -13.02
C SER A 48 -5.54 -17.33 -13.18
N PRO A 49 -5.69 -18.20 -12.17
CA PRO A 49 -5.25 -19.60 -12.25
C PRO A 49 -5.84 -20.38 -13.43
N ASN A 50 -7.00 -19.99 -13.92
CA ASN A 50 -7.66 -20.60 -15.08
C ASN A 50 -7.22 -19.98 -16.43
N GLY A 51 -6.32 -18.98 -16.41
CA GLY A 51 -5.80 -18.30 -17.59
C GLY A 51 -6.79 -17.43 -18.37
N LYS A 52 -7.98 -17.15 -17.81
CA LYS A 52 -9.04 -16.43 -18.54
C LYS A 52 -9.03 -14.92 -18.29
N GLN A 53 -8.50 -14.46 -17.16
CA GLN A 53 -8.52 -13.07 -16.76
C GLN A 53 -7.13 -12.62 -16.27
N VAL A 54 -6.91 -11.32 -16.31
CA VAL A 54 -5.73 -10.67 -15.76
C VAL A 54 -6.18 -9.54 -14.86
N VAL A 55 -5.73 -9.53 -13.60
CA VAL A 55 -5.80 -8.37 -12.72
C VAL A 55 -4.51 -7.58 -12.88
N TYR A 56 -4.60 -6.25 -12.94
CA TYR A 56 -3.43 -5.39 -13.10
C TYR A 56 -3.61 -4.05 -12.41
N GLN A 57 -2.48 -3.43 -12.08
CA GLN A 57 -2.40 -2.15 -11.40
C GLN A 57 -1.94 -1.06 -12.37
N VAL A 58 -2.56 0.11 -12.28
CA VAL A 58 -2.13 1.30 -13.01
C VAL A 58 -2.03 2.48 -12.04
N GLY A 59 -0.87 3.14 -12.03
CA GLY A 59 -0.65 4.38 -11.31
C GLY A 59 -0.94 5.59 -12.20
N TYR A 60 -1.77 6.52 -11.71
CA TYR A 60 -2.04 7.81 -12.29
C TYR A 60 -1.49 8.93 -11.41
N TYR A 61 -1.16 10.07 -12.02
CA TYR A 61 -0.45 11.16 -11.35
C TYR A 61 -1.12 12.50 -11.62
N SER A 62 -1.20 13.32 -10.58
CA SER A 62 -1.60 14.72 -10.66
C SER A 62 -0.42 15.59 -10.27
N VAL A 63 0.20 16.24 -11.25
CA VAL A 63 1.31 17.20 -11.01
C VAL A 63 0.81 18.39 -10.20
N LYS A 64 -0.42 18.85 -10.47
CA LYS A 64 -1.04 19.99 -9.78
C LYS A 64 -1.21 19.73 -8.28
N GLU A 65 -1.60 18.51 -7.91
CA GLU A 65 -1.84 18.11 -6.52
C GLU A 65 -0.60 17.50 -5.86
N ASN A 66 0.46 17.25 -6.65
CA ASN A 66 1.65 16.51 -6.22
C ASN A 66 1.28 15.16 -5.55
N LYS A 67 0.36 14.43 -6.17
CA LYS A 67 -0.17 13.16 -5.67
C LYS A 67 -0.23 12.12 -6.77
N SER A 68 -0.26 10.85 -6.34
CA SER A 68 -0.53 9.70 -7.20
C SER A 68 -1.70 8.90 -6.66
N HIS A 69 -2.32 8.13 -7.54
CA HIS A 69 -3.39 7.20 -7.21
C HIS A 69 -3.15 5.87 -7.92
N GLN A 70 -3.10 4.78 -7.16
CA GLN A 70 -2.93 3.44 -7.68
C GLN A 70 -4.30 2.77 -7.80
N MET A 71 -4.62 2.30 -8.99
CA MET A 71 -5.91 1.68 -9.28
C MET A 71 -5.73 0.25 -9.77
N LEU A 72 -6.61 -0.63 -9.34
CA LEU A 72 -6.70 -2.00 -9.84
C LEU A 72 -7.74 -2.11 -10.95
N PHE A 73 -7.39 -2.88 -11.95
CA PHE A 73 -8.21 -3.19 -13.12
C PHE A 73 -8.23 -4.70 -13.35
N ILE A 74 -9.27 -5.16 -14.03
CA ILE A 74 -9.38 -6.52 -14.53
C ILE A 74 -9.70 -6.49 -16.01
N MET A 75 -9.22 -7.48 -16.75
CA MET A 75 -9.56 -7.70 -18.16
C MET A 75 -9.57 -9.18 -18.48
N ASP A 76 -10.18 -9.56 -19.59
CA ASP A 76 -10.01 -10.89 -20.17
C ASP A 76 -8.58 -11.09 -20.70
N ALA A 77 -8.10 -12.34 -20.76
CA ALA A 77 -6.76 -12.66 -21.24
C ALA A 77 -6.50 -12.23 -22.70
N ASN A 78 -7.55 -11.98 -23.47
CA ASN A 78 -7.47 -11.44 -24.84
C ASN A 78 -7.43 -9.90 -24.90
N GLY A 79 -7.35 -9.22 -23.76
CA GLY A 79 -7.32 -7.75 -23.64
C GLY A 79 -8.67 -7.06 -23.73
N LYS A 80 -9.77 -7.81 -23.84
CA LYS A 80 -11.13 -7.25 -23.85
C LYS A 80 -11.72 -7.09 -22.45
N ASN A 81 -12.87 -6.43 -22.36
CA ASN A 81 -13.68 -6.27 -21.14
C ASN A 81 -12.89 -5.64 -19.98
N GLN A 82 -12.06 -4.65 -20.28
CA GLN A 82 -11.32 -3.90 -19.27
C GLN A 82 -12.27 -3.17 -18.34
N LYS A 83 -12.10 -3.36 -17.02
CA LYS A 83 -12.92 -2.75 -15.99
C LYS A 83 -12.06 -2.31 -14.82
N ALA A 84 -12.31 -1.11 -14.29
CA ALA A 84 -11.75 -0.67 -13.02
C ALA A 84 -12.38 -1.44 -11.85
N LEU A 85 -11.55 -1.91 -10.93
CA LEU A 85 -11.96 -2.50 -9.66
C LEU A 85 -11.93 -1.48 -8.53
N THR A 86 -10.94 -0.58 -8.53
CA THR A 86 -10.88 0.56 -7.61
C THR A 86 -11.95 1.58 -8.00
N THR A 87 -12.76 2.01 -7.03
CA THR A 87 -13.93 2.88 -7.25
C THR A 87 -13.95 4.15 -6.42
N ASP A 88 -12.88 4.43 -5.69
CA ASP A 88 -12.71 5.63 -4.86
C ASP A 88 -11.27 6.15 -4.90
N ALA A 89 -11.01 7.26 -4.21
CA ALA A 89 -9.72 7.95 -4.23
C ALA A 89 -8.60 7.27 -3.40
N LYS A 90 -8.88 6.13 -2.76
CA LYS A 90 -7.87 5.41 -1.99
C LYS A 90 -7.10 4.46 -2.89
N SER A 91 -5.79 4.53 -2.83
CA SER A 91 -4.92 3.66 -3.61
C SER A 91 -5.05 2.18 -3.20
N GLU A 92 -5.06 1.33 -4.21
CA GLU A 92 -5.07 -0.13 -4.07
C GLU A 92 -3.91 -0.71 -4.89
N THR A 93 -3.12 -1.61 -4.27
CA THR A 93 -1.88 -2.15 -4.84
C THR A 93 -1.77 -3.65 -4.63
N ASP A 94 -0.78 -4.25 -5.28
CA ASP A 94 -0.34 -5.64 -5.05
C ASP A 94 -1.46 -6.68 -5.17
N ALA A 95 -2.29 -6.54 -6.19
CA ALA A 95 -3.38 -7.49 -6.41
C ALA A 95 -2.86 -8.89 -6.74
N ALA A 96 -3.40 -9.89 -6.05
CA ALA A 96 -3.08 -11.31 -6.25
C ALA A 96 -4.34 -12.17 -6.23
N TRP A 97 -4.36 -13.21 -7.09
CA TRP A 97 -5.43 -14.19 -7.08
C TRP A 97 -5.30 -15.13 -5.90
N ILE A 98 -6.39 -15.34 -5.16
CA ILE A 98 -6.48 -16.26 -4.03
C ILE A 98 -7.67 -17.21 -4.18
N ASN A 99 -7.72 -18.25 -3.34
CA ASN A 99 -8.80 -19.24 -3.32
C ASN A 99 -9.09 -19.86 -4.70
N GLY A 100 -8.02 -20.27 -5.41
CA GLY A 100 -8.17 -20.87 -6.74
C GLY A 100 -8.74 -19.92 -7.81
N GLY A 101 -8.59 -18.61 -7.63
CA GLY A 101 -9.09 -17.60 -8.56
C GLY A 101 -10.51 -17.10 -8.26
N GLN A 102 -11.09 -17.49 -7.12
CA GLN A 102 -12.41 -17.04 -6.71
C GLN A 102 -12.40 -15.64 -6.09
N LYS A 103 -11.26 -15.20 -5.58
CA LYS A 103 -11.06 -13.90 -4.93
C LYS A 103 -9.77 -13.25 -5.42
N ILE A 104 -9.72 -11.92 -5.27
CA ILE A 104 -8.53 -11.10 -5.45
C ILE A 104 -8.20 -10.50 -4.07
N ALA A 105 -6.97 -10.72 -3.60
CA ALA A 105 -6.41 -10.02 -2.44
C ALA A 105 -5.62 -8.80 -2.91
N PHE A 106 -5.57 -7.74 -2.11
CA PHE A 106 -4.88 -6.50 -2.45
C PHE A 106 -4.55 -5.69 -1.18
N LEU A 107 -3.62 -4.75 -1.29
CA LEU A 107 -3.31 -3.80 -0.23
C LEU A 107 -4.10 -2.50 -0.41
N ARG A 108 -4.62 -1.99 0.70
CA ARG A 108 -5.31 -0.71 0.79
C ARG A 108 -5.11 -0.13 2.19
N GLU A 109 -4.63 1.12 2.26
CA GLU A 109 -4.38 1.83 3.53
C GLU A 109 -3.52 1.02 4.53
N GLY A 110 -2.48 0.34 4.02
CA GLY A 110 -1.62 -0.50 4.84
C GLY A 110 -2.28 -1.76 5.40
N GLN A 111 -3.42 -2.18 4.86
CA GLN A 111 -4.11 -3.39 5.27
C GLN A 111 -4.33 -4.34 4.09
N LEU A 112 -4.40 -5.62 4.39
CA LEU A 112 -4.76 -6.65 3.43
C LEU A 112 -6.30 -6.73 3.31
N TRP A 113 -6.78 -6.67 2.08
CA TRP A 113 -8.18 -6.76 1.70
C TRP A 113 -8.42 -7.88 0.71
N SER A 114 -9.67 -8.27 0.55
CA SER A 114 -10.10 -9.15 -0.55
C SER A 114 -11.38 -8.64 -1.19
N MET A 115 -11.61 -9.05 -2.45
CA MET A 115 -12.83 -8.81 -3.19
C MET A 115 -13.11 -9.95 -4.18
N ASN A 116 -14.32 -9.99 -4.72
CA ASN A 116 -14.65 -10.83 -5.86
C ASN A 116 -14.02 -10.27 -7.15
N PRO A 117 -13.82 -11.08 -8.20
CA PRO A 117 -13.27 -10.60 -9.48
C PRO A 117 -14.12 -9.53 -10.17
N ASP A 118 -15.40 -9.43 -9.83
CA ASP A 118 -16.29 -8.38 -10.32
C ASP A 118 -16.18 -7.05 -9.54
N GLY A 119 -15.34 -7.00 -8.48
CA GLY A 119 -15.13 -5.85 -7.61
C GLY A 119 -16.08 -5.77 -6.41
N THR A 120 -17.01 -6.70 -6.29
CA THR A 120 -17.96 -6.78 -5.15
C THR A 120 -17.38 -7.55 -3.96
N GLY A 121 -18.10 -7.60 -2.84
CA GLY A 121 -17.74 -8.43 -1.68
C GLY A 121 -16.41 -8.03 -1.03
N ARG A 122 -16.11 -6.74 -1.01
CA ARG A 122 -14.89 -6.20 -0.39
C ARG A 122 -14.88 -6.47 1.11
N LYS A 123 -13.80 -7.06 1.60
CA LYS A 123 -13.58 -7.38 3.01
C LYS A 123 -12.16 -7.06 3.41
N GLN A 124 -12.00 -6.35 4.52
CA GLN A 124 -10.70 -6.18 5.17
C GLN A 124 -10.32 -7.48 5.89
N LEU A 125 -9.12 -7.99 5.64
CA LEU A 125 -8.64 -9.26 6.20
C LEU A 125 -7.71 -9.05 7.39
N THR A 126 -7.04 -7.91 7.48
CA THR A 126 -6.12 -7.55 8.58
C THR A 126 -6.54 -6.25 9.25
N ASN A 127 -6.18 -6.11 10.52
CA ASN A 127 -6.20 -4.84 11.25
C ASN A 127 -4.89 -4.73 12.05
N ASP A 128 -3.81 -4.50 11.33
CA ASP A 128 -2.45 -4.49 11.87
C ASP A 128 -1.95 -3.06 12.10
N LYS A 129 -1.39 -2.79 13.27
CA LYS A 129 -0.93 -1.45 13.65
C LYS A 129 0.35 -1.03 12.92
N LEU A 130 1.18 -1.99 12.52
CA LEU A 130 2.41 -1.73 11.77
C LEU A 130 2.13 -1.46 10.29
N GLY A 131 0.96 -1.90 9.80
CA GLY A 131 0.65 -1.90 8.39
C GLY A 131 1.35 -3.03 7.63
N ILE A 132 0.78 -3.36 6.46
CA ILE A 132 1.25 -4.41 5.58
C ILE A 132 1.87 -3.77 4.35
N GLN A 133 3.12 -4.08 4.05
CA GLN A 133 3.89 -3.58 2.90
C GLN A 133 3.90 -4.57 1.73
N GLY A 134 3.58 -5.83 1.99
CA GLY A 134 3.50 -6.88 0.98
C GLY A 134 2.93 -8.16 1.57
N PHE A 135 2.47 -9.06 0.71
CA PHE A 135 1.91 -10.33 1.16
C PHE A 135 2.08 -11.44 0.12
N ARG A 136 2.03 -12.71 0.58
CA ARG A 136 1.95 -13.89 -0.27
C ARG A 136 1.19 -15.01 0.43
N PHE A 137 0.10 -15.47 -0.17
CA PHE A 137 -0.63 -16.64 0.33
C PHE A 137 0.09 -17.95 0.01
N SER A 138 -0.03 -18.92 0.90
CA SER A 138 0.35 -20.29 0.61
C SER A 138 -0.57 -20.89 -0.46
N PRO A 139 -0.10 -21.90 -1.23
CA PRO A 139 -0.92 -22.50 -2.30
C PRO A 139 -2.25 -23.10 -1.79
N ASP A 140 -2.31 -23.56 -0.56
CA ASP A 140 -3.51 -24.10 0.07
C ASP A 140 -4.41 -23.02 0.71
N GLY A 141 -3.97 -21.75 0.69
CA GLY A 141 -4.69 -20.60 1.24
C GLY A 141 -4.80 -20.56 2.77
N LYS A 142 -4.13 -21.46 3.50
CA LYS A 142 -4.24 -21.55 4.97
C LYS A 142 -3.28 -20.62 5.71
N LYS A 143 -2.21 -20.22 5.05
CA LYS A 143 -1.19 -19.31 5.59
C LYS A 143 -0.92 -18.17 4.63
N VAL A 144 -0.42 -17.08 5.18
CA VAL A 144 0.05 -15.93 4.41
C VAL A 144 1.33 -15.39 5.03
N ILE A 145 2.30 -15.05 4.19
CA ILE A 145 3.44 -14.24 4.59
C ILE A 145 3.01 -12.79 4.44
N LEU A 146 3.21 -12.01 5.50
CA LEU A 146 2.99 -10.56 5.54
C LEU A 146 4.35 -9.89 5.70
N ILE A 147 4.64 -8.91 4.88
CA ILE A 147 5.81 -8.05 5.05
C ILE A 147 5.38 -6.84 5.86
N LYS A 148 6.01 -6.62 7.01
CA LYS A 148 5.76 -5.48 7.89
C LYS A 148 7.04 -4.72 8.15
N GLU A 149 6.87 -3.45 8.45
CA GLU A 149 7.98 -2.55 8.76
C GLU A 149 8.10 -2.40 10.27
N LEU A 150 9.24 -2.83 10.81
CA LEU A 150 9.57 -2.72 12.23
C LEU A 150 10.54 -1.57 12.47
N PRO A 151 10.35 -0.75 13.53
CA PRO A 151 11.33 0.26 13.89
C PRO A 151 12.70 -0.37 14.16
N TYR A 152 13.75 0.21 13.60
CA TYR A 152 15.13 -0.18 13.88
C TYR A 152 15.60 0.51 15.18
N HIS A 153 15.86 -0.27 16.22
CA HIS A 153 16.11 0.27 17.56
C HIS A 153 17.57 0.69 17.81
N GLY A 154 18.47 0.53 16.84
CA GLY A 154 19.91 0.58 17.13
C GLY A 154 20.52 1.98 17.27
N THR A 155 19.93 3.07 16.72
CA THR A 155 20.83 4.16 16.35
C THR A 155 20.30 5.59 16.45
N ILE A 156 18.99 5.81 16.54
CA ILE A 156 18.44 7.16 16.58
C ILE A 156 17.89 7.42 17.97
N LYS A 157 18.54 8.33 18.70
CA LYS A 157 17.99 8.88 19.92
C LYS A 157 17.04 10.02 19.57
N GLU A 158 15.98 10.13 20.35
CA GLU A 158 15.06 11.25 20.27
C GLU A 158 15.80 12.58 20.43
N ASN A 159 15.32 13.61 19.78
CA ASN A 159 15.81 14.96 19.97
C ASN A 159 15.71 15.37 21.44
N PRO A 160 16.62 16.21 21.93
CA PRO A 160 16.51 16.76 23.27
C PRO A 160 15.11 17.36 23.51
N SER A 161 14.53 17.10 24.68
CA SER A 161 13.17 17.53 25.01
C SER A 161 12.99 19.06 25.05
N ASP A 162 14.09 19.79 25.19
CA ASP A 162 14.15 21.26 25.16
C ASP A 162 14.22 21.85 23.74
N LEU A 163 14.38 21.01 22.71
CA LEU A 163 14.48 21.42 21.32
C LEU A 163 13.46 20.66 20.43
N PRO A 164 12.16 20.79 20.69
CA PRO A 164 11.14 19.99 20.00
C PRO A 164 11.02 20.25 18.49
N LEU A 165 11.52 21.38 18.02
CA LEU A 165 11.53 21.74 16.59
C LEU A 165 12.87 21.45 15.90
N ALA A 166 13.84 20.88 16.62
CA ALA A 166 15.12 20.53 16.02
C ALA A 166 14.94 19.39 15.01
N THR A 167 15.54 19.55 13.82
CA THR A 167 15.57 18.53 12.77
C THR A 167 16.87 17.71 12.79
N GLY A 168 17.80 18.08 13.69
CA GLY A 168 19.03 17.33 13.90
C GLY A 168 18.77 15.97 14.53
N ARG A 169 19.55 14.95 14.14
CA ARG A 169 19.48 13.60 14.69
C ARG A 169 20.74 13.29 15.47
N LEU A 170 20.58 12.75 16.68
CA LEU A 170 21.70 12.23 17.45
C LEU A 170 21.87 10.75 17.10
N VAL A 171 22.95 10.43 16.41
CA VAL A 171 23.32 9.07 16.02
C VAL A 171 24.42 8.61 16.95
N THR A 172 24.23 7.50 17.66
CA THR A 172 25.23 6.93 18.59
C THR A 172 26.05 5.82 17.97
N ASP A 173 25.67 5.39 16.78
CA ASP A 173 26.36 4.37 16.01
C ASP A 173 26.42 4.81 14.55
N MET A 174 27.41 4.33 13.78
CA MET A 174 27.55 4.69 12.38
C MET A 174 26.51 3.96 11.54
N ASN A 175 25.30 4.52 11.48
CA ASN A 175 24.31 4.10 10.53
C ASN A 175 24.67 4.60 9.15
N TYR A 176 24.92 3.66 8.26
CA TYR A 176 25.04 4.00 6.85
C TYR A 176 23.69 4.50 6.35
N ARG A 177 23.72 5.73 5.84
CA ARG A 177 22.61 6.28 5.07
C ARG A 177 22.43 5.40 3.83
N HIS A 178 21.22 4.81 3.68
CA HIS A 178 20.91 4.08 2.47
C HIS A 178 20.42 5.07 1.41
N TRP A 179 21.30 5.36 0.44
CA TRP A 179 21.07 6.31 -0.63
C TRP A 179 20.75 7.74 -0.11
N ASP A 180 19.46 8.11 -0.01
CA ASP A 180 18.99 9.46 0.35
C ASP A 180 18.28 9.54 1.71
N HIS A 181 18.09 8.41 2.39
CA HIS A 181 17.40 8.34 3.68
C HIS A 181 18.18 7.52 4.71
N TYR A 182 17.90 7.76 5.97
CA TYR A 182 18.39 6.93 7.07
C TYR A 182 17.54 5.68 7.19
N VAL A 183 18.18 4.56 7.60
CA VAL A 183 17.45 3.33 7.92
C VAL A 183 16.83 3.52 9.30
N GLU A 184 15.53 3.79 9.35
CA GLU A 184 14.75 3.97 10.58
C GLU A 184 13.93 2.72 10.90
N SER A 185 13.79 1.83 9.94
CA SER A 185 12.95 0.63 10.02
C SER A 185 13.49 -0.46 9.12
N LEU A 186 13.13 -1.69 9.42
CA LEU A 186 13.47 -2.88 8.63
C LEU A 186 12.22 -3.65 8.24
N LEU A 187 12.22 -4.21 7.04
CA LEU A 187 11.13 -5.05 6.55
C LEU A 187 11.32 -6.48 7.06
N HIS A 188 10.35 -6.97 7.82
CA HIS A 188 10.33 -8.32 8.36
C HIS A 188 9.18 -9.16 7.78
N PRO A 189 9.43 -10.43 7.43
CA PRO A 189 8.40 -11.37 7.06
C PRO A 189 7.75 -11.98 8.31
N PHE A 190 6.42 -11.94 8.34
CA PHE A 190 5.58 -12.56 9.36
C PHE A 190 4.77 -13.69 8.73
N VAL A 191 4.72 -14.86 9.37
CA VAL A 191 3.86 -15.95 8.94
C VAL A 191 2.57 -15.89 9.76
N ALA A 192 1.46 -15.70 9.09
CA ALA A 192 0.13 -15.58 9.68
C ALA A 192 -0.78 -16.71 9.23
N ASP A 193 -1.74 -17.08 10.08
CA ASP A 193 -2.79 -18.02 9.75
C ASP A 193 -4.01 -17.30 9.16
N VAL A 194 -4.65 -17.95 8.20
CA VAL A 194 -5.88 -17.51 7.56
C VAL A 194 -7.04 -18.30 8.16
N ALA A 195 -7.97 -17.62 8.81
CA ALA A 195 -9.17 -18.24 9.37
C ALA A 195 -10.16 -18.66 8.26
N GLU A 196 -11.14 -19.49 8.61
CA GLU A 196 -12.18 -19.97 7.67
C GLU A 196 -12.97 -18.83 7.03
N ASP A 197 -13.19 -17.74 7.76
CA ASP A 197 -13.86 -16.54 7.26
C ASP A 197 -12.95 -15.64 6.41
N GLY A 198 -11.67 -16.02 6.24
CA GLY A 198 -10.63 -15.32 5.49
C GLY A 198 -9.89 -14.22 6.28
N THR A 199 -10.24 -13.99 7.56
CA THR A 199 -9.47 -13.05 8.39
C THR A 199 -8.07 -13.59 8.67
N VAL A 200 -7.11 -12.66 8.81
CA VAL A 200 -5.71 -12.97 8.99
C VAL A 200 -5.24 -12.40 10.32
N ASN A 201 -4.59 -13.23 11.12
CA ASN A 201 -4.02 -12.79 12.40
C ASN A 201 -2.74 -11.95 12.20
N ALA A 202 -2.16 -11.45 13.30
CA ALA A 202 -0.96 -10.62 13.22
C ALA A 202 0.28 -11.37 12.72
N GLY A 203 0.28 -12.68 12.77
CA GLY A 203 1.40 -13.52 12.38
C GLY A 203 2.57 -13.49 13.37
N GLU A 204 3.53 -14.36 13.12
CA GLU A 204 4.76 -14.51 13.87
C GLU A 204 5.95 -14.04 13.03
N ASP A 205 6.78 -13.18 13.60
CA ASP A 205 8.03 -12.70 12.98
C ASP A 205 9.05 -13.84 12.93
N ILE A 206 9.41 -14.27 11.72
CA ILE A 206 10.34 -15.38 11.52
C ILE A 206 11.82 -14.97 11.55
N LEU A 207 12.14 -13.66 11.55
CA LEU A 207 13.51 -13.14 11.68
C LEU A 207 13.87 -12.71 13.10
N ARG A 208 12.94 -12.75 14.04
CA ARG A 208 13.14 -12.29 15.42
C ARG A 208 14.37 -12.89 16.14
N SER A 209 14.82 -14.06 15.73
CA SER A 209 16.03 -14.71 16.28
C SER A 209 17.34 -14.18 15.70
N GLU A 210 17.32 -13.57 14.53
CA GLU A 210 18.53 -13.10 13.84
C GLU A 210 18.97 -11.73 14.38
N GLU A 211 18.07 -10.87 14.81
CA GLU A 211 18.39 -9.56 15.41
C GLU A 211 19.19 -9.67 16.72
N ARG A 212 19.04 -10.78 17.46
CA ARG A 212 19.79 -11.01 18.69
C ARG A 212 21.26 -11.37 18.45
N ARG A 213 21.62 -11.80 17.24
CA ARG A 213 23.00 -12.21 16.92
C ARG A 213 23.88 -11.06 16.43
N GLY A 214 23.29 -9.96 15.99
CA GLY A 214 24.03 -8.78 15.53
C GLY A 214 24.46 -7.77 16.62
N GLY A 215 24.09 -8.02 17.87
CA GLY A 215 24.36 -7.12 19.01
C GLY A 215 25.35 -7.64 20.04
N GLU A 216 25.99 -8.78 19.82
CA GLU A 216 26.95 -9.40 20.73
C GLU A 216 28.30 -9.67 20.02
N GLU A 217 28.89 -8.66 19.37
CA GLU A 217 30.34 -8.64 19.03
C GLU A 217 30.96 -7.36 19.54
#